data_3ed923a2b3c026cd263a67af94a02a9b
#
_entry.id   3ed923a2b3c026cd263a67af94a02a9b
#
_cell.length_a   1.000
_cell.length_b   1.000
_cell.length_c   1.000
_cell.angle_alpha   90.00
_cell.angle_beta   90.00
_cell.angle_gamma   90.00
#
_symmetry.space_group_name_H-M   'P 1'
#
loop_
_entity.id
_entity.type
_entity.pdbx_description
1 polymer ?
#
loop_
_entity_poly.entity_id
_entity_poly.type
_entity_poly.pdbx_seq_one_letter_code
_entity_poly.pdbx_strand_id
1 'polypeptide(L)'
;MAGGNERSIKALKEVWRRAENSFCADCGKPDPDWASSTLGVFICLSCSGIHRNIPSISKVKSLKMDHWDDAQVQFLANHGNAVTKATYEAHIPIYYYQPNYSDCQVLREQWIRAKYERKEFTELGKQLPYHDGVKEGILWKRGRDNGQFLPRKFLLSEREGCLKYFTKQDAKEPKINIKIDVINATFQPVKIGNPNGLQITYLKDNKTRNIFVYHESGK
;
A
#
# COMPACT_ATOMS: atom_id res chain seq x y z
N MET A 1 31.49 15.91 -25.35
CA MET A 1 30.72 15.22 -24.31
C MET A 1 29.59 16.05 -23.67
N ALA A 2 29.51 17.37 -23.93
CA ALA A 2 28.39 18.20 -23.39
C ALA A 2 27.05 18.02 -24.13
N GLY A 3 27.06 17.69 -25.42
CA GLY A 3 25.83 17.61 -26.23
C GLY A 3 24.90 16.40 -25.91
N GLY A 4 25.41 15.30 -25.35
CA GLY A 4 24.60 14.12 -24.98
C GLY A 4 23.72 14.40 -23.78
N ASN A 5 24.24 15.10 -22.77
CA ASN A 5 23.49 15.40 -21.54
C ASN A 5 22.31 16.36 -21.79
N GLU A 6 22.50 17.34 -22.65
CA GLU A 6 21.45 18.33 -22.99
C GLU A 6 20.30 17.70 -23.78
N ARG A 7 20.60 16.75 -24.67
CA ARG A 7 19.62 15.98 -25.43
C ARG A 7 18.79 15.08 -24.53
N SER A 8 19.42 14.34 -23.62
CA SER A 8 18.72 13.46 -22.64
C SER A 8 17.80 14.26 -21.71
N ILE A 9 18.27 15.43 -21.24
CA ILE A 9 17.45 16.31 -20.38
C ILE A 9 16.23 16.83 -21.15
N LYS A 10 16.39 17.23 -22.42
CA LYS A 10 15.26 17.69 -23.23
C LYS A 10 14.24 16.55 -23.44
N ALA A 11 14.71 15.38 -23.85
CA ALA A 11 13.87 14.20 -24.06
C ALA A 11 13.14 13.77 -22.77
N LEU A 12 13.83 13.78 -21.64
CA LEU A 12 13.22 13.49 -20.33
C LEU A 12 12.08 14.47 -20.01
N LYS A 13 12.27 15.76 -20.24
CA LYS A 13 11.23 16.78 -20.02
C LYS A 13 10.03 16.57 -20.94
N GLU A 14 10.21 16.14 -22.17
CA GLU A 14 9.13 15.84 -23.11
C GLU A 14 8.31 14.64 -22.63
N VAL A 15 8.97 13.56 -22.19
CA VAL A 15 8.29 12.38 -21.61
C VAL A 15 7.56 12.71 -20.32
N TRP A 16 8.21 13.46 -19.42
CA TRP A 16 7.62 13.86 -18.15
C TRP A 16 6.34 14.69 -18.31
N ARG A 17 6.30 15.58 -19.32
CA ARG A 17 5.16 16.48 -19.60
C ARG A 17 3.97 15.80 -20.29
N ARG A 18 4.07 14.54 -20.66
CA ARG A 18 2.93 13.82 -21.23
C ARG A 18 1.78 13.77 -20.23
N ALA A 19 0.55 13.89 -20.71
CA ALA A 19 -0.64 13.95 -19.86
C ALA A 19 -0.79 12.75 -18.93
N GLU A 20 -0.45 11.56 -19.40
CA GLU A 20 -0.47 10.31 -18.62
C GLU A 20 0.51 10.29 -17.44
N ASN A 21 1.55 11.13 -17.48
CA ASN A 21 2.58 11.24 -16.44
C ASN A 21 2.35 12.42 -15.48
N SER A 22 1.27 13.17 -15.64
CA SER A 22 0.97 14.36 -14.82
C SER A 22 0.54 14.03 -13.39
N PHE A 23 0.25 12.76 -13.12
CA PHE A 23 -0.13 12.28 -11.78
C PHE A 23 0.75 11.11 -11.37
N CYS A 24 1.00 11.02 -10.05
CA CYS A 24 1.71 9.89 -9.48
C CYS A 24 1.02 8.56 -9.82
N ALA A 25 1.75 7.60 -10.36
CA ALA A 25 1.23 6.30 -10.76
C ALA A 25 0.55 5.51 -9.63
N ASP A 26 0.89 5.80 -8.37
CA ASP A 26 0.42 5.02 -7.24
C ASP A 26 -0.68 5.69 -6.43
N CYS A 27 -0.60 7.00 -6.20
CA CYS A 27 -1.54 7.70 -5.33
C CYS A 27 -2.27 8.87 -6.00
N GLY A 28 -2.05 9.10 -7.28
CA GLY A 28 -2.71 10.17 -8.02
C GLY A 28 -2.32 11.60 -7.60
N LYS A 29 -1.24 11.79 -6.81
CA LYS A 29 -0.77 13.14 -6.48
C LYS A 29 -0.30 13.85 -7.75
N PRO A 30 -0.73 15.11 -8.00
CA PRO A 30 -0.28 15.85 -9.18
C PRO A 30 1.22 16.16 -9.14
N ASP A 31 1.77 16.42 -10.30
CA ASP A 31 3.14 16.89 -10.54
C ASP A 31 4.22 15.99 -9.90
N PRO A 32 4.30 14.70 -10.25
CA PRO A 32 5.34 13.81 -9.75
C PRO A 32 6.71 14.25 -10.26
N ASP A 33 7.70 14.37 -9.39
CA ASP A 33 9.07 14.79 -9.69
C ASP A 33 10.13 13.70 -9.44
N TRP A 34 9.68 12.47 -9.26
CA TRP A 34 10.48 11.25 -9.16
C TRP A 34 10.03 10.22 -10.18
N ALA A 35 10.91 9.30 -10.53
CA ALA A 35 10.56 8.18 -11.38
C ALA A 35 11.34 6.91 -10.98
N SER A 36 10.74 5.75 -11.27
CA SER A 36 11.45 4.47 -11.20
C SER A 36 12.06 4.16 -12.57
N SER A 37 13.39 4.11 -12.62
CA SER A 37 14.14 3.78 -13.85
C SER A 37 14.03 2.30 -14.26
N THR A 38 13.50 1.45 -13.39
CA THR A 38 13.32 0.01 -13.67
C THR A 38 11.86 -0.36 -13.94
N LEU A 39 10.90 0.42 -13.44
CA LEU A 39 9.47 0.19 -13.68
C LEU A 39 8.91 1.11 -14.77
N GLY A 40 9.57 2.20 -15.07
CA GLY A 40 9.11 3.17 -16.07
C GLY A 40 7.95 4.04 -15.60
N VAL A 41 7.81 4.29 -14.28
CA VAL A 41 6.71 5.08 -13.70
C VAL A 41 7.16 6.40 -13.11
N PHE A 42 6.29 7.41 -13.22
CA PHE A 42 6.44 8.72 -12.60
C PHE A 42 5.66 8.74 -11.27
N ILE A 43 6.34 9.10 -10.20
CA ILE A 43 5.83 8.98 -8.82
C ILE A 43 6.15 10.22 -8.00
N CYS A 44 5.34 10.51 -7.00
CA CYS A 44 5.59 11.61 -6.08
C CYS A 44 6.66 11.25 -5.04
N LEU A 45 7.18 12.27 -4.33
CA LEU A 45 8.19 12.11 -3.28
C LEU A 45 7.79 11.08 -2.22
N SER A 46 6.54 11.09 -1.76
CA SER A 46 6.07 10.15 -0.72
C SER A 46 6.08 8.70 -1.22
N CYS A 47 5.62 8.44 -2.45
CA CYS A 47 5.66 7.10 -3.04
C CYS A 47 7.09 6.68 -3.38
N SER A 48 7.97 7.62 -3.79
CA SER A 48 9.38 7.33 -4.04
C SER A 48 10.09 6.78 -2.79
N GLY A 49 9.73 7.28 -1.61
CA GLY A 49 10.22 6.74 -0.34
C GLY A 49 9.82 5.28 -0.12
N ILE A 50 8.59 4.92 -0.47
CA ILE A 50 8.12 3.53 -0.39
C ILE A 50 8.86 2.64 -1.41
N HIS A 51 9.01 3.11 -2.64
CA HIS A 51 9.74 2.36 -3.68
C HIS A 51 11.20 2.07 -3.31
N ARG A 52 11.85 2.94 -2.53
CA ARG A 52 13.21 2.70 -2.01
C ARG A 52 13.28 1.51 -1.05
N ASN A 53 12.17 1.10 -0.45
CA ASN A 53 12.10 -0.08 0.42
C ASN A 53 11.95 -1.40 -0.37
N ILE A 54 11.86 -1.33 -1.71
CA ILE A 54 11.85 -2.49 -2.62
C ILE A 54 12.93 -2.35 -3.71
N PRO A 55 14.21 -2.19 -3.35
CA PRO A 55 15.28 -1.79 -4.29
C PRO A 55 15.58 -2.82 -5.37
N SER A 56 15.27 -4.08 -5.15
CA SER A 56 15.38 -5.15 -6.15
C SER A 56 14.40 -5.00 -7.32
N ILE A 57 13.31 -4.24 -7.12
CA ILE A 57 12.23 -4.06 -8.09
C ILE A 57 12.24 -2.64 -8.65
N SER A 58 12.42 -1.64 -7.78
CA SER A 58 12.30 -0.24 -8.13
C SER A 58 13.54 0.57 -7.78
N LYS A 59 14.23 1.06 -8.79
CA LYS A 59 15.35 2.01 -8.66
C LYS A 59 14.84 3.42 -8.92
N VAL A 60 14.77 4.22 -7.86
CA VAL A 60 14.17 5.55 -7.87
C VAL A 60 15.21 6.64 -8.14
N LYS A 61 14.86 7.57 -9.01
CA LYS A 61 15.68 8.76 -9.35
C LYS A 61 14.81 10.02 -9.37
N SER A 62 15.42 11.15 -8.99
CA SER A 62 14.82 12.47 -9.15
C SER A 62 14.84 12.90 -10.61
N LEU A 63 13.75 13.45 -11.11
CA LEU A 63 13.68 14.00 -12.47
C LEU A 63 14.40 15.34 -12.60
N LYS A 64 14.67 16.00 -11.47
CA LYS A 64 15.29 17.33 -11.41
C LYS A 64 16.77 17.29 -11.04
N MET A 65 17.16 16.35 -10.17
CA MET A 65 18.48 16.37 -9.53
C MET A 65 19.41 15.25 -10.00
N ASP A 66 18.87 14.12 -10.44
CA ASP A 66 19.67 12.97 -10.83
C ASP A 66 20.00 12.98 -12.34
N HIS A 67 21.14 12.41 -12.67
CA HIS A 67 21.52 12.20 -14.07
C HIS A 67 20.72 11.03 -14.67
N TRP A 68 20.17 11.25 -15.87
CA TRP A 68 19.46 10.26 -16.67
C TRP A 68 20.21 10.04 -17.99
N ASP A 69 20.64 8.82 -18.23
CA ASP A 69 21.24 8.44 -19.52
C ASP A 69 20.18 8.21 -20.60
N ASP A 70 20.60 8.16 -21.86
CA ASP A 70 19.70 8.03 -23.01
C ASP A 70 18.87 6.72 -22.94
N ALA A 71 19.45 5.62 -22.45
CA ALA A 71 18.75 4.34 -22.35
C ALA A 71 17.62 4.39 -21.30
N GLN A 72 17.87 5.03 -20.15
CA GLN A 72 16.87 5.23 -19.11
C GLN A 72 15.74 6.16 -19.59
N VAL A 73 16.07 7.24 -20.29
CA VAL A 73 15.07 8.15 -20.87
C VAL A 73 14.23 7.44 -21.92
N GLN A 74 14.86 6.66 -22.80
CA GLN A 74 14.15 5.87 -23.80
C GLN A 74 13.24 4.81 -23.14
N PHE A 75 13.68 4.18 -22.06
CA PHE A 75 12.86 3.25 -21.30
C PHE A 75 11.62 3.94 -20.73
N LEU A 76 11.76 5.11 -20.09
CA LEU A 76 10.62 5.90 -19.61
C LEU A 76 9.68 6.32 -20.75
N ALA A 77 10.23 6.65 -21.94
CA ALA A 77 9.45 7.06 -23.09
C ALA A 77 8.58 5.93 -23.65
N ASN A 78 9.07 4.69 -23.56
CA ASN A 78 8.38 3.50 -24.03
C ASN A 78 7.39 2.91 -23.01
N HIS A 79 7.51 3.28 -21.75
CA HIS A 79 6.64 2.81 -20.66
C HIS A 79 5.71 3.95 -20.21
N GLY A 80 6.12 4.77 -19.29
CA GLY A 80 5.26 5.79 -18.70
C GLY A 80 4.15 5.21 -17.82
N ASN A 81 3.35 6.09 -17.23
CA ASN A 81 2.30 5.67 -16.31
C ASN A 81 1.19 4.88 -16.99
N ALA A 82 0.82 5.22 -18.22
CA ALA A 82 -0.26 4.55 -18.95
C ALA A 82 0.07 3.08 -19.23
N VAL A 83 1.24 2.79 -19.79
CA VAL A 83 1.68 1.42 -20.11
C VAL A 83 1.86 0.59 -18.85
N THR A 84 2.48 1.17 -17.82
CA THR A 84 2.73 0.47 -16.57
C THR A 84 1.42 0.18 -15.82
N LYS A 85 0.46 1.10 -15.81
CA LYS A 85 -0.89 0.85 -15.27
C LYS A 85 -1.60 -0.26 -16.04
N ALA A 86 -1.55 -0.25 -17.36
CA ALA A 86 -2.15 -1.31 -18.18
C ALA A 86 -1.58 -2.70 -17.84
N THR A 87 -0.32 -2.78 -17.40
CA THR A 87 0.32 -4.04 -17.02
C THR A 87 0.02 -4.43 -15.56
N TYR A 88 0.27 -3.52 -14.63
CA TYR A 88 0.24 -3.85 -13.18
C TYR A 88 -1.14 -3.64 -12.54
N GLU A 89 -2.07 -3.00 -13.22
CA GLU A 89 -3.44 -2.74 -12.76
C GLU A 89 -4.49 -3.37 -13.69
N ALA A 90 -4.09 -4.32 -14.54
CA ALA A 90 -4.95 -4.93 -15.56
C ALA A 90 -6.20 -5.61 -14.97
N HIS A 91 -6.07 -6.22 -13.81
CA HIS A 91 -7.11 -7.05 -13.19
C HIS A 91 -7.32 -6.72 -11.71
N ILE A 92 -7.50 -5.44 -11.38
CA ILE A 92 -7.82 -5.03 -10.00
C ILE A 92 -9.24 -5.47 -9.67
N PRO A 93 -9.45 -6.26 -8.59
CA PRO A 93 -10.79 -6.59 -8.15
C PRO A 93 -11.58 -5.35 -7.74
N ILE A 94 -12.87 -5.32 -8.04
CA ILE A 94 -13.75 -4.16 -7.78
C ILE A 94 -13.80 -3.76 -6.29
N TYR A 95 -13.58 -4.71 -5.39
CA TYR A 95 -13.55 -4.50 -3.95
C TYR A 95 -12.17 -4.06 -3.41
N TYR A 96 -11.13 -4.03 -4.25
CA TYR A 96 -9.79 -3.66 -3.80
C TYR A 96 -9.68 -2.14 -3.63
N TYR A 97 -9.27 -1.71 -2.45
CA TYR A 97 -9.10 -0.28 -2.17
C TYR A 97 -7.82 0.26 -2.80
N GLN A 98 -7.96 1.22 -3.71
CA GLN A 98 -6.86 1.92 -4.33
C GLN A 98 -6.62 3.24 -3.58
N PRO A 99 -5.48 3.38 -2.86
CA PRO A 99 -5.25 4.55 -2.04
C PRO A 99 -4.90 5.78 -2.87
N ASN A 100 -5.28 6.94 -2.35
CA ASN A 100 -4.90 8.24 -2.88
C ASN A 100 -3.80 8.92 -2.02
N TYR A 101 -3.35 10.10 -2.43
CA TYR A 101 -2.25 10.80 -1.77
C TYR A 101 -2.57 11.31 -0.35
N SER A 102 -3.83 11.39 0.05
CA SER A 102 -4.26 11.77 1.41
C SER A 102 -4.33 10.59 2.37
N ASP A 103 -4.28 9.36 1.84
CA ASP A 103 -4.30 8.16 2.67
C ASP A 103 -2.99 7.96 3.44
N CYS A 104 -3.05 7.17 4.51
CA CYS A 104 -1.87 6.89 5.32
C CYS A 104 -0.82 6.07 4.56
N GLN A 105 0.42 6.16 5.02
CA GLN A 105 1.56 5.51 4.35
C GLN A 105 1.38 4.00 4.23
N VAL A 106 0.83 3.33 5.24
CA VAL A 106 0.67 1.87 5.24
C VAL A 106 -0.24 1.39 4.11
N LEU A 107 -1.34 2.10 3.82
CA LEU A 107 -2.23 1.76 2.69
C LEU A 107 -1.51 1.91 1.35
N ARG A 108 -0.76 3.01 1.17
CA ARG A 108 0.03 3.24 -0.05
C ARG A 108 1.15 2.22 -0.20
N GLU A 109 1.79 1.83 0.89
CA GLU A 109 2.84 0.80 0.87
C GLU A 109 2.26 -0.57 0.48
N GLN A 110 1.13 -0.99 1.07
CA GLN A 110 0.49 -2.24 0.69
C GLN A 110 0.05 -2.27 -0.77
N TRP A 111 -0.45 -1.15 -1.29
CA TRP A 111 -0.81 -0.98 -2.69
C TRP A 111 0.40 -1.11 -3.62
N ILE A 112 1.50 -0.40 -3.33
CA ILE A 112 2.75 -0.44 -4.13
C ILE A 112 3.35 -1.85 -4.13
N ARG A 113 3.38 -2.52 -2.98
CA ARG A 113 3.85 -3.90 -2.89
C ARG A 113 2.94 -4.90 -3.62
N ALA A 114 1.61 -4.72 -3.52
CA ALA A 114 0.67 -5.54 -4.27
C ALA A 114 0.90 -5.42 -5.78
N LYS A 115 1.03 -4.19 -6.29
CA LYS A 115 1.26 -3.92 -7.72
C LYS A 115 2.58 -4.51 -8.20
N TYR A 116 3.68 -4.11 -7.61
CA TYR A 116 5.01 -4.30 -8.20
C TYR A 116 5.78 -5.49 -7.61
N GLU A 117 5.66 -5.74 -6.31
CA GLU A 117 6.39 -6.83 -5.65
C GLU A 117 5.66 -8.16 -5.81
N ARG A 118 4.35 -8.18 -5.51
CA ARG A 118 3.55 -9.41 -5.59
C ARG A 118 2.85 -9.61 -6.93
N LYS A 119 2.79 -8.55 -7.77
CA LYS A 119 2.15 -8.56 -9.11
C LYS A 119 0.72 -9.14 -9.05
N GLU A 120 -0.05 -8.73 -8.04
CA GLU A 120 -1.35 -9.33 -7.73
C GLU A 120 -2.38 -9.13 -8.85
N PHE A 121 -2.25 -8.06 -9.64
CA PHE A 121 -3.26 -7.64 -10.61
C PHE A 121 -2.81 -7.80 -12.07
N THR A 122 -1.73 -8.54 -12.34
CA THR A 122 -1.19 -8.71 -13.70
C THR A 122 -1.89 -9.80 -14.50
N GLU A 123 -2.55 -10.76 -13.83
CA GLU A 123 -3.18 -11.91 -14.45
C GLU A 123 -4.60 -12.11 -13.93
N LEU A 124 -5.52 -12.44 -14.84
CA LEU A 124 -6.90 -12.78 -14.47
C LEU A 124 -6.92 -14.12 -13.72
N GLY A 125 -7.68 -14.17 -12.61
CA GLY A 125 -7.84 -15.39 -11.83
C GLY A 125 -6.64 -15.78 -10.98
N LYS A 126 -5.65 -14.90 -10.83
CA LYS A 126 -4.52 -15.13 -9.94
C LYS A 126 -5.01 -15.34 -8.49
N GLN A 127 -4.57 -16.45 -7.88
CA GLN A 127 -4.87 -16.73 -6.47
C GLN A 127 -4.21 -15.69 -5.58
N LEU A 128 -5.01 -14.90 -4.87
CA LEU A 128 -4.51 -13.87 -3.97
C LEU A 128 -4.52 -14.38 -2.52
N PRO A 129 -3.60 -13.89 -1.65
CA PRO A 129 -3.49 -14.38 -0.27
C PRO A 129 -4.77 -14.24 0.57
N TYR A 130 -5.66 -13.32 0.19
CA TYR A 130 -6.94 -13.09 0.88
C TYR A 130 -8.13 -13.85 0.25
N HIS A 131 -7.93 -14.64 -0.81
CA HIS A 131 -8.99 -15.48 -1.41
C HIS A 131 -9.30 -16.74 -0.60
N ASP A 132 -8.46 -17.09 0.38
CA ASP A 132 -8.69 -18.25 1.23
C ASP A 132 -9.87 -18.04 2.21
N GLY A 133 -10.43 -16.83 2.26
CA GLY A 133 -11.56 -16.48 3.11
C GLY A 133 -11.26 -16.48 4.60
N VAL A 134 -10.03 -16.77 5.00
CA VAL A 134 -9.56 -16.76 6.39
C VAL A 134 -8.20 -16.09 6.48
N LYS A 135 -8.05 -15.15 7.41
CA LYS A 135 -6.77 -14.55 7.76
C LYS A 135 -6.57 -14.62 9.26
N GLU A 136 -5.45 -15.19 9.68
CA GLU A 136 -5.05 -15.16 11.09
C GLU A 136 -3.66 -14.53 11.25
N GLY A 137 -3.42 -13.97 12.42
CA GLY A 137 -2.14 -13.36 12.76
C GLY A 137 -2.12 -12.77 14.16
N ILE A 138 -0.95 -12.30 14.55
CA ILE A 138 -0.75 -11.63 15.83
C ILE A 138 -0.75 -10.13 15.59
N LEU A 139 -1.60 -9.42 16.33
CA LEU A 139 -1.61 -7.96 16.41
C LEU A 139 -1.34 -7.53 17.85
N TRP A 140 -0.62 -6.42 17.99
CA TRP A 140 -0.48 -5.73 19.27
C TRP A 140 -1.77 -4.99 19.57
N LYS A 141 -2.47 -5.41 20.62
CA LYS A 141 -3.76 -4.84 21.00
C LYS A 141 -3.64 -4.08 22.32
N ARG A 142 -4.17 -2.85 22.33
CA ARG A 142 -4.22 -2.01 23.53
C ARG A 142 -5.06 -2.65 24.64
N GLY A 143 -4.47 -2.79 25.83
CA GLY A 143 -5.16 -3.22 27.04
C GLY A 143 -6.17 -2.18 27.51
N ARG A 144 -7.21 -2.63 28.25
CA ARG A 144 -8.26 -1.75 28.74
C ARG A 144 -7.79 -0.96 29.96
N ASP A 145 -7.10 -1.62 30.90
CA ASP A 145 -6.84 -1.08 32.23
C ASP A 145 -5.61 -0.18 32.29
N ASN A 146 -4.52 -0.57 31.61
CA ASN A 146 -3.24 0.13 31.68
C ASN A 146 -2.79 0.79 30.35
N GLY A 147 -3.58 0.62 29.30
CA GLY A 147 -3.27 1.16 27.98
C GLY A 147 -2.07 0.50 27.26
N GLN A 148 -1.43 -0.50 27.86
CA GLN A 148 -0.31 -1.23 27.25
C GLN A 148 -0.78 -2.06 26.08
N PHE A 149 0.05 -2.14 25.04
CA PHE A 149 -0.19 -3.03 23.92
C PHE A 149 0.38 -4.41 24.21
N LEU A 150 -0.44 -5.42 23.99
CA LEU A 150 -0.10 -6.83 24.22
C LEU A 150 -0.39 -7.64 22.95
N PRO A 151 0.46 -8.63 22.61
CA PRO A 151 0.23 -9.48 21.45
C PRO A 151 -1.04 -10.32 21.66
N ARG A 152 -1.88 -10.34 20.65
CA ARG A 152 -3.15 -11.11 20.64
C ARG A 152 -3.31 -11.77 19.28
N LYS A 153 -3.75 -13.00 19.27
CA LYS A 153 -4.15 -13.70 18.05
C LYS A 153 -5.49 -13.14 17.57
N PHE A 154 -5.53 -12.77 16.30
CA PHE A 154 -6.74 -12.36 15.59
C PHE A 154 -7.03 -13.37 14.49
N LEU A 155 -8.31 -13.60 14.23
CA LEU A 155 -8.80 -14.42 13.14
C LEU A 155 -9.96 -13.68 12.47
N LEU A 156 -9.82 -13.40 11.19
CA LEU A 156 -10.86 -12.87 10.32
C LEU A 156 -11.33 -14.01 9.41
N SER A 157 -12.61 -14.31 9.43
CA SER A 157 -13.20 -15.38 8.63
C SER A 157 -14.36 -14.83 7.80
N GLU A 158 -14.23 -14.90 6.49
CA GLU A 158 -15.28 -14.55 5.54
C GLU A 158 -16.45 -15.55 5.67
N ARG A 159 -16.13 -16.85 5.68
CA ARG A 159 -17.13 -17.93 5.82
C ARG A 159 -18.00 -17.78 7.04
N GLU A 160 -17.41 -17.41 8.19
CA GLU A 160 -18.14 -17.20 9.43
C GLU A 160 -18.69 -15.77 9.55
N GLY A 161 -18.32 -14.85 8.66
CA GLY A 161 -18.71 -13.44 8.69
C GLY A 161 -18.26 -12.73 9.97
N CYS A 162 -17.10 -13.07 10.52
CA CYS A 162 -16.69 -12.56 11.82
C CYS A 162 -15.19 -12.27 11.97
N LEU A 163 -14.90 -11.37 12.89
CA LEU A 163 -13.58 -11.11 13.45
C LEU A 163 -13.54 -11.61 14.90
N LYS A 164 -12.58 -12.48 15.18
CA LYS A 164 -12.33 -13.01 16.53
C LYS A 164 -10.98 -12.54 17.03
N TYR A 165 -10.84 -12.30 18.35
CA TYR A 165 -9.52 -12.25 18.96
C TYR A 165 -9.43 -13.09 20.23
N PHE A 166 -8.23 -13.57 20.51
CA PHE A 166 -7.90 -14.48 21.60
C PHE A 166 -6.90 -13.82 22.54
N THR A 167 -7.01 -14.09 23.84
CA THR A 167 -6.09 -13.54 24.86
C THR A 167 -4.75 -14.25 24.87
N LYS A 168 -4.72 -15.52 24.46
CA LYS A 168 -3.52 -16.35 24.30
C LYS A 168 -3.53 -17.00 22.92
N GLN A 169 -2.37 -17.38 22.41
CA GLN A 169 -2.25 -18.02 21.09
C GLN A 169 -2.91 -19.40 21.04
N ASP A 170 -2.87 -20.13 22.15
CA ASP A 170 -3.39 -21.47 22.33
C ASP A 170 -4.83 -21.51 22.91
N ALA A 171 -5.45 -20.36 23.12
CA ALA A 171 -6.81 -20.29 23.65
C ALA A 171 -7.80 -20.93 22.66
N LYS A 172 -8.62 -21.86 23.14
CA LYS A 172 -9.67 -22.53 22.34
C LYS A 172 -10.85 -21.61 22.06
N GLU A 173 -11.19 -20.75 23.00
CA GLU A 173 -12.32 -19.84 22.89
C GLU A 173 -11.88 -18.40 22.66
N PRO A 174 -12.52 -17.68 21.73
CA PRO A 174 -12.22 -16.28 21.51
C PRO A 174 -12.70 -15.41 22.67
N LYS A 175 -11.92 -14.42 23.06
CA LYS A 175 -12.32 -13.39 24.02
C LYS A 175 -13.49 -12.56 23.50
N ILE A 176 -13.49 -12.29 22.18
CA ILE A 176 -14.55 -11.57 21.47
C ILE A 176 -14.74 -12.20 20.09
N ASN A 177 -15.99 -12.30 19.70
CA ASN A 177 -16.44 -12.61 18.36
C ASN A 177 -17.35 -11.46 17.88
N ILE A 178 -16.99 -10.82 16.76
CA ILE A 178 -17.66 -9.63 16.22
C ILE A 178 -18.08 -9.95 14.78
N LYS A 179 -19.34 -9.69 14.45
CA LYS A 179 -19.82 -9.79 13.06
C LYS A 179 -19.18 -8.72 12.19
N ILE A 180 -18.79 -9.06 10.96
CA ILE A 180 -18.12 -8.13 10.03
C ILE A 180 -19.04 -6.97 9.63
N ASP A 181 -20.33 -7.21 9.50
CA ASP A 181 -21.34 -6.21 9.10
C ASP A 181 -21.50 -5.03 10.08
N VAL A 182 -21.04 -5.19 11.33
CA VAL A 182 -21.09 -4.13 12.35
C VAL A 182 -19.71 -3.54 12.68
N ILE A 183 -18.70 -3.82 11.86
CA ILE A 183 -17.33 -3.33 12.03
C ILE A 183 -17.07 -2.15 11.12
N ASN A 184 -16.40 -1.14 11.66
CA ASN A 184 -15.69 -0.11 10.90
C ASN A 184 -14.21 -0.13 11.29
N ALA A 185 -13.31 -0.20 10.31
CA ALA A 185 -11.87 -0.21 10.53
C ALA A 185 -11.25 1.06 9.90
N THR A 186 -10.52 1.82 10.71
CA THR A 186 -9.91 3.09 10.29
C THR A 186 -8.47 3.17 10.76
N PHE A 187 -7.54 3.51 9.88
CA PHE A 187 -6.17 3.79 10.29
C PHE A 187 -6.09 5.05 11.13
N GLN A 188 -5.47 4.94 12.30
CA GLN A 188 -5.33 6.02 13.29
C GLN A 188 -3.88 6.07 13.84
N PRO A 189 -2.87 6.27 12.99
CA PRO A 189 -1.46 6.18 13.39
C PRO A 189 -1.09 7.17 14.49
N VAL A 190 -1.57 8.40 14.43
CA VAL A 190 -1.29 9.43 15.45
C VAL A 190 -1.92 9.06 16.79
N LYS A 191 -3.19 8.66 16.80
CA LYS A 191 -3.94 8.30 18.01
C LYS A 191 -3.38 7.06 18.71
N ILE A 192 -2.82 6.15 17.94
CA ILE A 192 -2.26 4.89 18.43
C ILE A 192 -0.77 5.02 18.77
N GLY A 193 -0.09 6.01 18.18
CA GLY A 193 1.34 6.21 18.32
C GLY A 193 2.17 5.18 17.53
N ASN A 194 1.60 4.63 16.46
CA ASN A 194 2.26 3.67 15.59
C ASN A 194 1.82 3.88 14.13
N PRO A 195 2.74 3.93 13.14
CA PRO A 195 2.41 4.16 11.74
C PRO A 195 1.43 3.13 11.14
N ASN A 196 1.39 1.93 11.70
CA ASN A 196 0.50 0.84 11.28
C ASN A 196 -0.73 0.71 12.19
N GLY A 197 -1.04 1.75 12.97
CA GLY A 197 -2.12 1.76 13.94
C GLY A 197 -3.49 1.73 13.30
N LEU A 198 -4.32 0.74 13.68
CA LEU A 198 -5.69 0.54 13.22
C LEU A 198 -6.67 0.60 14.39
N GLN A 199 -7.72 1.40 14.26
CA GLN A 199 -8.87 1.40 15.15
C GLN A 199 -9.99 0.57 14.52
N ILE A 200 -10.45 -0.43 15.24
CA ILE A 200 -11.63 -1.23 14.90
C ILE A 200 -12.76 -0.80 15.80
N THR A 201 -13.79 -0.22 15.21
CA THR A 201 -15.01 0.23 15.91
C THR A 201 -16.15 -0.74 15.60
N TYR A 202 -16.89 -1.16 16.60
CA TYR A 202 -18.01 -2.08 16.42
C TYR A 202 -19.14 -1.82 17.42
N LEU A 203 -20.35 -2.26 17.06
CA LEU A 203 -21.52 -2.19 17.93
C LEU A 203 -21.65 -3.48 18.74
N LYS A 204 -21.83 -3.33 20.06
CA LYS A 204 -22.18 -4.42 20.96
C LYS A 204 -23.11 -3.90 22.04
N ASP A 205 -24.26 -4.55 22.23
CA ASP A 205 -25.30 -4.17 23.21
C ASP A 205 -25.70 -2.69 23.07
N ASN A 206 -25.95 -2.24 21.83
CA ASN A 206 -26.26 -0.86 21.45
C ASN A 206 -25.22 0.19 21.89
N LYS A 207 -23.99 -0.25 22.19
CA LYS A 207 -22.88 0.62 22.57
C LYS A 207 -21.73 0.48 21.59
N THR A 208 -21.18 1.61 21.18
CA THR A 208 -19.96 1.65 20.37
C THR A 208 -18.76 1.20 21.21
N ARG A 209 -18.02 0.25 20.69
CA ARG A 209 -16.78 -0.27 21.28
C ARG A 209 -15.62 -0.05 20.31
N ASN A 210 -14.42 0.14 20.87
CA ASN A 210 -13.20 0.34 20.08
C ASN A 210 -12.13 -0.66 20.51
N ILE A 211 -11.43 -1.19 19.51
CA ILE A 211 -10.22 -1.97 19.66
C ILE A 211 -9.12 -1.20 18.93
N PHE A 212 -8.01 -0.94 19.60
CA PHE A 212 -6.82 -0.31 19.01
C PHE A 212 -5.75 -1.37 18.84
N VAL A 213 -5.25 -1.51 17.62
CA VAL A 213 -4.23 -2.51 17.27
C VAL A 213 -3.17 -1.91 16.37
N TYR A 214 -2.02 -2.56 16.31
CA TYR A 214 -1.02 -2.34 15.26
C TYR A 214 -0.26 -3.65 14.96
N HIS A 215 0.39 -3.68 13.81
CA HIS A 215 1.37 -4.70 13.44
C HIS A 215 2.71 -4.02 13.16
N GLU A 216 3.82 -4.60 13.61
CA GLU A 216 5.15 -3.99 13.50
C GLU A 216 5.57 -3.75 12.04
N SER A 217 5.27 -4.69 11.16
CA SER A 217 5.61 -4.60 9.74
C SER A 217 4.49 -4.06 8.84
N GLY A 218 3.31 -3.78 9.37
CA GLY A 218 2.14 -3.38 8.59
C GLY A 218 1.62 -4.44 7.60
N LYS A 219 2.10 -5.68 7.70
CA LYS A 219 1.73 -6.80 6.80
C LYS A 219 0.45 -7.48 7.24
#